data_48d16c42d221a8185752e495347b5c8a
#
_entry.id   48d16c42d221a8185752e495347b5c8a
#
_cell.length_a   1.000
_cell.length_b   1.000
_cell.length_c   1.000
_cell.angle_alpha   90.00
_cell.angle_beta   90.00
_cell.angle_gamma   90.00
#
_symmetry.space_group_name_H-M   'P 1'
#
loop_
_entity.id
_entity.type
_entity.pdbx_description
1 polymer ?
#
loop_
_entity_poly.entity_id
_entity_poly.type
_entity_poly.pdbx_seq_one_letter_code
_entity_poly.pdbx_strand_id
1 'polypeptide(L)'
;MGKTITICFTNNKGGSGKTTTCSNLGAAMAQAGKKVLLIDGDMQLNLSLAFFPENWVLEQAKGEKNLYCAIGKQEELSGYVVHTPYENLDLIPSSTLMSSIEYELFTKWQREFILRKCIQKIKDAGNYDYILIDAPPTLGGWVMNILCASDRVIIPVEASPWGMFGLANMFEFLGEVKQIAPDLEVAGIAVTKVDTRKNYFKQTMETLHQLDNIHVFDNLIRV
;
A
#
# COMPACT_ATOMS: atom_id res chain seq x y z
N MET A 1 1.41 1.61 25.33
CA MET A 1 1.71 1.22 23.94
C MET A 1 0.97 2.17 23.01
N GLY A 2 1.62 2.71 21.98
CA GLY A 2 0.95 3.55 20.98
C GLY A 2 0.00 2.71 20.12
N LYS A 3 -0.98 3.35 19.49
CA LYS A 3 -1.88 2.70 18.52
C LYS A 3 -1.08 2.38 17.25
N THR A 4 -1.14 1.14 16.74
CA THR A 4 -0.56 0.76 15.44
C THR A 4 -1.22 1.57 14.31
N ILE A 5 -0.44 2.23 13.48
CA ILE A 5 -0.92 3.05 12.36
C ILE A 5 -0.77 2.24 11.06
N THR A 6 -1.86 2.11 10.31
CA THR A 6 -1.85 1.45 8.99
C THR A 6 -1.82 2.52 7.89
N ILE A 7 -0.83 2.42 7.00
CA ILE A 7 -0.65 3.34 5.87
C ILE A 7 -0.65 2.53 4.58
N CYS A 8 -1.47 2.90 3.60
CA CYS A 8 -1.41 2.30 2.27
C CYS A 8 -0.76 3.25 1.25
N PHE A 9 -0.10 2.64 0.26
CA PHE A 9 0.47 3.31 -0.90
C PHE A 9 -0.35 2.93 -2.12
N THR A 10 -1.10 3.86 -2.68
CA THR A 10 -1.99 3.58 -3.80
C THR A 10 -1.95 4.68 -4.87
N ASN A 11 -2.04 4.26 -6.11
CA ASN A 11 -2.25 5.07 -7.30
C ASN A 11 -2.65 4.11 -8.42
N ASN A 12 -3.65 4.48 -9.23
CA ASN A 12 -4.13 3.67 -10.35
C ASN A 12 -3.14 3.61 -11.54
N LYS A 13 -2.10 4.44 -11.53
CA LYS A 13 -1.05 4.40 -12.55
C LYS A 13 0.03 3.35 -12.20
N GLY A 14 0.28 2.42 -13.12
CA GLY A 14 1.43 1.52 -13.06
C GLY A 14 2.76 2.30 -13.09
N GLY A 15 3.75 1.84 -12.33
CA GLY A 15 5.07 2.48 -12.31
C GLY A 15 5.15 3.83 -11.59
N SER A 16 4.12 4.25 -10.84
CA SER A 16 4.15 5.51 -10.06
C SER A 16 5.08 5.49 -8.85
N GLY A 17 5.73 4.37 -8.54
CA GLY A 17 6.65 4.24 -7.42
C GLY A 17 6.00 3.78 -6.11
N LYS A 18 4.80 3.19 -6.12
CA LYS A 18 4.12 2.66 -4.92
C LYS A 18 5.01 1.71 -4.14
N THR A 19 5.36 0.59 -4.76
CA THR A 19 6.21 -0.45 -4.15
C THR A 19 7.55 0.10 -3.69
N THR A 20 8.22 0.91 -4.52
CA THR A 20 9.50 1.54 -4.18
C THR A 20 9.38 2.44 -2.95
N THR A 21 8.32 3.26 -2.89
CA THR A 21 8.10 4.16 -1.75
C THR A 21 7.75 3.35 -0.49
N CYS A 22 6.87 2.36 -0.61
CA CYS A 22 6.48 1.48 0.49
C CYS A 22 7.68 0.73 1.08
N SER A 23 8.47 0.04 0.24
CA SER A 23 9.62 -0.75 0.67
C SER A 23 10.70 0.10 1.33
N ASN A 24 11.09 1.22 0.70
CA ASN A 24 12.14 2.09 1.23
C ASN A 24 11.71 2.83 2.50
N LEU A 25 10.46 3.30 2.58
CA LEU A 25 9.95 3.92 3.81
C LEU A 25 9.91 2.90 4.95
N GLY A 26 9.43 1.68 4.69
CA GLY A 26 9.40 0.61 5.68
C GLY A 26 10.79 0.27 6.21
N ALA A 27 11.77 0.12 5.32
CA ALA A 27 13.16 -0.12 5.69
C ALA A 27 13.77 1.04 6.51
N ALA A 28 13.53 2.29 6.10
CA ALA A 28 14.03 3.48 6.82
C ALA A 28 13.40 3.60 8.22
N MET A 29 12.10 3.31 8.36
CA MET A 29 11.42 3.32 9.65
C MET A 29 11.97 2.21 10.56
N ALA A 30 12.21 1.01 10.03
CA ALA A 30 12.81 -0.10 10.78
C ALA A 30 14.23 0.23 11.25
N GLN A 31 15.05 0.85 10.40
CA GLN A 31 16.39 1.36 10.78
C GLN A 31 16.31 2.43 11.88
N ALA A 32 15.24 3.22 11.90
CA ALA A 32 14.97 4.20 12.95
C ALA A 32 14.39 3.57 14.25
N GLY A 33 14.38 2.24 14.34
CA GLY A 33 13.92 1.48 15.53
C GLY A 33 12.41 1.30 15.64
N LYS A 34 11.65 1.58 14.57
CA LYS A 34 10.20 1.32 14.51
C LYS A 34 9.94 -0.13 14.09
N LYS A 35 8.99 -0.78 14.73
CA LYS A 35 8.53 -2.11 14.32
C LYS A 35 7.53 -1.98 13.18
N VAL A 36 7.88 -2.50 12.01
CA VAL A 36 7.12 -2.33 10.77
C VAL A 36 6.70 -3.68 10.19
N LEU A 37 5.43 -3.79 9.85
CA LEU A 37 4.90 -4.89 9.05
C LEU A 37 4.57 -4.37 7.65
N LEU A 38 5.15 -4.99 6.63
CA LEU A 38 4.80 -4.78 5.24
C LEU A 38 3.72 -5.77 4.81
N ILE A 39 2.79 -5.34 3.95
CA ILE A 39 1.79 -6.22 3.32
C ILE A 39 1.87 -6.01 1.81
N ASP A 40 2.23 -7.06 1.07
CA ASP A 40 2.27 -7.05 -0.39
C ASP A 40 0.87 -7.35 -0.93
N GLY A 41 0.17 -6.32 -1.41
CA GLY A 41 -1.19 -6.43 -1.95
C GLY A 41 -1.26 -6.62 -3.46
N ASP A 42 -0.13 -6.61 -4.18
CA ASP A 42 -0.08 -6.70 -5.64
C ASP A 42 0.27 -8.12 -6.10
N MET A 43 -0.47 -8.64 -7.09
CA MET A 43 -0.20 -9.94 -7.73
C MET A 43 1.17 -10.00 -8.42
N GLN A 44 1.81 -8.85 -8.67
CA GLN A 44 3.14 -8.75 -9.27
C GLN A 44 4.28 -9.11 -8.31
N LEU A 45 3.99 -9.28 -7.00
CA LEU A 45 4.93 -9.73 -5.97
C LEU A 45 6.14 -8.79 -5.74
N ASN A 46 6.09 -7.56 -6.26
CA ASN A 46 7.23 -6.66 -6.29
C ASN A 46 7.73 -6.26 -4.90
N LEU A 47 6.83 -6.10 -3.92
CA LEU A 47 7.23 -5.81 -2.54
C LEU A 47 7.94 -7.01 -1.92
N SER A 48 7.42 -8.22 -2.13
CA SER A 48 8.03 -9.47 -1.66
C SER A 48 9.42 -9.69 -2.28
N LEU A 49 9.57 -9.43 -3.59
CA LEU A 49 10.84 -9.52 -4.32
C LEU A 49 11.89 -8.49 -3.87
N ALA A 50 11.47 -7.39 -3.25
CA ALA A 50 12.40 -6.40 -2.69
C ALA A 50 13.17 -6.92 -1.46
N PHE A 51 12.67 -7.96 -0.77
CA PHE A 51 13.23 -8.45 0.49
C PHE A 51 13.67 -9.91 0.44
N PHE A 52 13.18 -10.70 -0.51
CA PHE A 52 13.44 -12.13 -0.59
C PHE A 52 13.88 -12.56 -2.00
N PRO A 53 14.67 -13.64 -2.11
CA PRO A 53 15.04 -14.21 -3.41
C PRO A 53 13.82 -14.68 -4.21
N GLU A 54 13.88 -14.57 -5.53
CA GLU A 54 12.79 -14.88 -6.45
C GLU A 54 12.23 -16.31 -6.25
N ASN A 55 13.11 -17.31 -6.12
CA ASN A 55 12.71 -18.70 -5.91
C ASN A 55 11.86 -18.87 -4.64
N TRP A 56 12.23 -18.21 -3.55
CA TRP A 56 11.48 -18.22 -2.30
C TRP A 56 10.11 -17.54 -2.48
N VAL A 57 10.07 -16.36 -3.13
CA VAL A 57 8.83 -15.61 -3.37
C VAL A 57 7.85 -16.43 -4.22
N LEU A 58 8.33 -17.09 -5.27
CA LEU A 58 7.50 -17.93 -6.13
C LEU A 58 6.97 -19.17 -5.40
N GLU A 59 7.73 -19.74 -4.48
CA GLU A 59 7.28 -20.84 -3.61
C GLU A 59 6.19 -20.37 -2.65
N GLN A 60 6.37 -19.23 -1.96
CA GLN A 60 5.36 -18.67 -1.07
C GLN A 60 4.07 -18.28 -1.82
N ALA A 61 4.20 -17.70 -3.02
CA ALA A 61 3.06 -17.29 -3.84
C ALA A 61 2.16 -18.47 -4.27
N LYS A 62 2.73 -19.66 -4.41
CA LYS A 62 2.02 -20.92 -4.76
C LYS A 62 1.58 -21.68 -3.52
N GLY A 63 2.16 -21.41 -2.37
CA GLY A 63 1.89 -22.08 -1.10
C GLY A 63 0.62 -21.56 -0.42
N GLU A 64 0.42 -21.99 0.82
CA GLU A 64 -0.76 -21.59 1.62
C GLU A 64 -0.50 -20.39 2.55
N LYS A 65 0.75 -19.97 2.71
CA LYS A 65 1.13 -18.87 3.62
C LYS A 65 1.35 -17.57 2.88
N ASN A 66 0.27 -17.01 2.33
CA ASN A 66 0.28 -15.72 1.63
C ASN A 66 -1.02 -14.97 1.86
N LEU A 67 -1.05 -13.70 1.46
CA LEU A 67 -2.18 -12.80 1.65
C LEU A 67 -3.47 -13.34 1.00
N TYR A 68 -3.39 -13.89 -0.21
CA TYR A 68 -4.56 -14.43 -0.90
C TYR A 68 -5.27 -15.51 -0.08
N CYS A 69 -4.51 -16.46 0.46
CA CYS A 69 -5.06 -17.55 1.28
C CYS A 69 -5.71 -17.01 2.56
N ALA A 70 -5.06 -16.05 3.23
CA ALA A 70 -5.62 -15.43 4.42
C ALA A 70 -6.94 -14.70 4.16
N ILE A 71 -7.01 -13.91 3.08
CA ILE A 71 -8.22 -13.15 2.71
C ILE A 71 -9.34 -14.09 2.25
N GLY A 72 -9.04 -15.07 1.42
CA GLY A 72 -10.03 -16.06 0.94
C GLY A 72 -10.67 -16.84 2.09
N LYS A 73 -9.88 -17.26 3.08
CA LYS A 73 -10.31 -17.96 4.29
C LYS A 73 -10.84 -17.01 5.38
N GLN A 74 -10.66 -15.71 5.25
CA GLN A 74 -10.94 -14.67 6.26
C GLN A 74 -10.22 -14.94 7.60
N GLU A 75 -8.98 -15.42 7.52
CA GLU A 75 -8.13 -15.73 8.67
C GLU A 75 -7.35 -14.51 9.12
N GLU A 76 -6.88 -14.57 10.36
CA GLU A 76 -6.03 -13.54 10.94
C GLU A 76 -4.64 -13.55 10.33
N LEU A 77 -4.14 -12.38 9.97
CA LEU A 77 -2.86 -12.25 9.28
C LEU A 77 -1.64 -12.57 10.14
N SER A 78 -1.77 -12.68 11.46
CA SER A 78 -0.66 -13.05 12.36
C SER A 78 0.02 -14.38 12.02
N GLY A 79 -0.74 -15.36 11.49
CA GLY A 79 -0.21 -16.65 11.04
C GLY A 79 0.52 -16.62 9.68
N TYR A 80 0.50 -15.49 9.00
CA TYR A 80 1.04 -15.29 7.64
C TYR A 80 2.27 -14.38 7.60
N VAL A 81 2.69 -13.86 8.75
CA VAL A 81 3.86 -13.00 8.88
C VAL A 81 5.14 -13.81 8.67
N VAL A 82 6.05 -13.28 7.88
CA VAL A 82 7.40 -13.79 7.68
C VAL A 82 8.42 -12.73 8.08
N HIS A 83 9.50 -13.16 8.73
CA HIS A 83 10.58 -12.27 9.14
C HIS A 83 11.48 -11.99 7.94
N THR A 84 11.74 -10.70 7.65
CA THR A 84 12.72 -10.32 6.64
C THR A 84 14.15 -10.45 7.22
N PRO A 85 15.21 -10.39 6.40
CA PRO A 85 16.60 -10.32 6.90
C PRO A 85 16.92 -9.04 7.69
N TYR A 86 16.01 -8.07 7.73
CA TYR A 86 16.20 -6.78 8.40
C TYR A 86 15.50 -6.76 9.75
N GLU A 87 16.22 -6.29 10.77
CA GLU A 87 15.65 -6.12 12.11
C GLU A 87 14.46 -5.16 12.11
N ASN A 88 13.44 -5.44 12.91
CA ASN A 88 12.20 -4.65 13.05
C ASN A 88 11.34 -4.55 11.77
N LEU A 89 11.58 -5.40 10.77
CA LEU A 89 10.85 -5.38 9.51
C LEU A 89 10.34 -6.78 9.15
N ASP A 90 9.04 -6.95 9.16
CA ASP A 90 8.37 -8.18 8.78
C ASP A 90 7.52 -7.97 7.51
N LEU A 91 7.14 -9.05 6.84
CA LEU A 91 6.36 -9.03 5.61
C LEU A 91 5.23 -10.08 5.64
N ILE A 92 4.10 -9.74 5.03
CA ILE A 92 3.09 -10.71 4.57
C ILE A 92 3.19 -10.77 3.04
N PRO A 93 3.63 -11.92 2.48
CA PRO A 93 3.85 -12.05 1.04
C PRO A 93 2.53 -12.14 0.27
N SER A 94 2.56 -11.71 -0.98
CA SER A 94 1.45 -11.81 -1.92
C SER A 94 1.37 -13.17 -2.61
N SER A 95 0.39 -13.31 -3.51
CA SER A 95 0.24 -14.43 -4.44
C SER A 95 -0.16 -13.92 -5.82
N THR A 96 0.23 -14.64 -6.87
CA THR A 96 -0.26 -14.38 -8.23
C THR A 96 -1.77 -14.57 -8.35
N LEU A 97 -2.38 -15.36 -7.44
CA LEU A 97 -3.82 -15.55 -7.34
C LEU A 97 -4.58 -14.31 -6.85
N MET A 98 -3.86 -13.26 -6.38
CA MET A 98 -4.49 -11.95 -6.08
C MET A 98 -5.19 -11.35 -7.30
N SER A 99 -4.87 -11.79 -8.53
CA SER A 99 -5.61 -11.43 -9.75
C SER A 99 -7.10 -11.82 -9.70
N SER A 100 -7.46 -12.85 -8.94
CA SER A 100 -8.83 -13.33 -8.78
C SER A 100 -9.48 -12.94 -7.45
N ILE A 101 -8.79 -12.17 -6.61
CA ILE A 101 -9.28 -11.85 -5.26
C ILE A 101 -10.65 -11.14 -5.26
N GLU A 102 -10.93 -10.34 -6.28
CA GLU A 102 -12.21 -9.63 -6.39
C GLU A 102 -13.39 -10.61 -6.59
N TYR A 103 -13.18 -11.73 -7.29
CA TYR A 103 -14.17 -12.79 -7.42
C TYR A 103 -14.42 -13.48 -6.08
N GLU A 104 -13.36 -13.74 -5.32
CA GLU A 104 -13.46 -14.34 -3.99
C GLU A 104 -14.23 -13.44 -3.01
N LEU A 105 -14.03 -12.14 -3.12
CA LEU A 105 -14.69 -11.16 -2.26
C LEU A 105 -16.15 -10.89 -2.66
N PHE A 106 -16.52 -11.08 -3.95
CA PHE A 106 -17.79 -10.63 -4.50
C PHE A 106 -19.01 -11.14 -3.73
N THR A 107 -19.00 -12.37 -3.29
CA THR A 107 -20.12 -13.02 -2.56
C THR A 107 -20.01 -12.89 -1.05
N LYS A 108 -18.95 -12.28 -0.53
CA LYS A 108 -18.72 -12.19 0.91
C LYS A 108 -19.50 -11.04 1.53
N TRP A 109 -20.04 -11.28 2.72
CA TRP A 109 -20.70 -10.22 3.50
C TRP A 109 -19.70 -9.20 3.99
N GLN A 110 -20.03 -7.91 3.89
CA GLN A 110 -19.13 -6.80 4.26
C GLN A 110 -17.74 -6.95 3.61
N ARG A 111 -17.73 -7.28 2.35
CA ARG A 111 -16.54 -7.61 1.55
C ARG A 111 -15.48 -6.49 1.56
N GLU A 112 -15.89 -5.24 1.73
CA GLU A 112 -15.00 -4.07 1.77
C GLU A 112 -14.16 -4.00 3.06
N PHE A 113 -14.52 -4.75 4.10
CA PHE A 113 -13.87 -4.73 5.42
C PHE A 113 -13.14 -6.02 5.78
N ILE A 114 -12.99 -6.96 4.85
CA ILE A 114 -12.36 -8.27 5.15
C ILE A 114 -10.91 -8.08 5.57
N LEU A 115 -10.10 -7.32 4.82
CA LEU A 115 -8.71 -7.06 5.21
C LEU A 115 -8.62 -6.36 6.58
N ARG A 116 -9.49 -5.38 6.83
CA ARG A 116 -9.57 -4.70 8.14
C ARG A 116 -9.77 -5.69 9.28
N LYS A 117 -10.67 -6.67 9.11
CA LYS A 117 -10.91 -7.74 10.10
C LYS A 117 -9.70 -8.64 10.27
N CYS A 118 -9.04 -9.03 9.16
CA CYS A 118 -7.89 -9.92 9.17
C CYS A 118 -6.66 -9.29 9.86
N ILE A 119 -6.46 -7.98 9.79
CA ILE A 119 -5.33 -7.29 10.46
C ILE A 119 -5.64 -6.87 11.91
N GLN A 120 -6.90 -6.95 12.35
CA GLN A 120 -7.32 -6.36 13.63
C GLN A 120 -6.54 -6.90 14.83
N LYS A 121 -6.32 -8.21 14.91
CA LYS A 121 -5.55 -8.78 16.02
C LYS A 121 -4.09 -8.35 16.05
N ILE A 122 -3.47 -8.13 14.88
CA ILE A 122 -2.12 -7.56 14.80
C ILE A 122 -2.11 -6.15 15.39
N LYS A 123 -3.13 -5.33 15.06
CA LYS A 123 -3.27 -3.98 15.60
C LYS A 123 -3.50 -4.00 17.12
N ASP A 124 -4.37 -4.88 17.61
CA ASP A 124 -4.72 -5.00 19.02
C ASP A 124 -3.55 -5.51 19.87
N ALA A 125 -2.73 -6.40 19.31
CA ALA A 125 -1.53 -6.91 19.98
C ALA A 125 -0.45 -5.82 20.17
N GLY A 126 -0.47 -4.75 19.35
CA GLY A 126 0.47 -3.65 19.45
C GLY A 126 1.94 -4.03 19.22
N ASN A 127 2.17 -5.14 18.50
CA ASN A 127 3.53 -5.63 18.21
C ASN A 127 4.26 -4.79 17.16
N TYR A 128 3.52 -3.99 16.38
CA TYR A 128 4.04 -3.11 15.34
C TYR A 128 3.63 -1.66 15.61
N ASP A 129 4.55 -0.73 15.32
CA ASP A 129 4.25 0.70 15.30
C ASP A 129 3.47 1.05 14.03
N TYR A 130 3.85 0.42 12.90
CA TYR A 130 3.28 0.69 11.59
C TYR A 130 2.98 -0.60 10.80
N ILE A 131 1.89 -0.56 10.04
CA ILE A 131 1.57 -1.52 8.98
C ILE A 131 1.57 -0.73 7.68
N LEU A 132 2.40 -1.12 6.71
CA LEU A 132 2.50 -0.47 5.41
C LEU A 132 1.98 -1.43 4.33
N ILE A 133 1.01 -0.98 3.52
CA ILE A 133 0.36 -1.83 2.51
C ILE A 133 0.67 -1.28 1.12
N ASP A 134 1.31 -2.10 0.28
CA ASP A 134 1.51 -1.81 -1.14
C ASP A 134 0.29 -2.26 -1.95
N ALA A 135 -0.42 -1.33 -2.58
CA ALA A 135 -1.63 -1.62 -3.35
C ALA A 135 -1.34 -1.83 -4.84
N PRO A 136 -2.12 -2.67 -5.55
CA PRO A 136 -2.01 -2.82 -6.99
C PRO A 136 -2.43 -1.53 -7.73
N PRO A 137 -2.08 -1.39 -9.03
CA PRO A 137 -2.38 -0.20 -9.83
C PRO A 137 -3.81 -0.23 -10.40
N THR A 138 -4.80 -0.46 -9.54
CA THR A 138 -6.22 -0.54 -9.92
C THR A 138 -7.08 0.32 -9.00
N LEU A 139 -8.34 0.57 -9.38
CA LEU A 139 -9.37 1.17 -8.55
C LEU A 139 -10.55 0.19 -8.47
N GLY A 140 -10.34 -0.92 -7.79
CA GLY A 140 -11.33 -2.00 -7.68
C GLY A 140 -11.63 -2.38 -6.23
N GLY A 141 -12.44 -3.43 -6.07
CA GLY A 141 -12.89 -3.90 -4.76
C GLY A 141 -11.76 -4.29 -3.81
N TRP A 142 -10.62 -4.77 -4.34
CA TRP A 142 -9.45 -5.07 -3.53
C TRP A 142 -8.76 -3.81 -2.99
N VAL A 143 -8.57 -2.79 -3.82
CA VAL A 143 -8.01 -1.50 -3.36
C VAL A 143 -8.95 -0.83 -2.37
N MET A 144 -10.27 -0.94 -2.56
CA MET A 144 -11.25 -0.49 -1.56
C MET A 144 -11.04 -1.20 -0.22
N ASN A 145 -10.82 -2.52 -0.20
CA ASN A 145 -10.47 -3.27 1.02
C ASN A 145 -9.21 -2.73 1.71
N ILE A 146 -8.16 -2.47 0.93
CA ILE A 146 -6.90 -1.92 1.44
C ILE A 146 -7.14 -0.55 2.08
N LEU A 147 -7.87 0.34 1.41
CA LEU A 147 -8.19 1.67 1.91
C LEU A 147 -9.07 1.61 3.18
N CYS A 148 -10.10 0.75 3.19
CA CYS A 148 -10.93 0.54 4.38
C CYS A 148 -10.18 -0.04 5.59
N ALA A 149 -9.06 -0.73 5.35
CA ALA A 149 -8.19 -1.26 6.39
C ALA A 149 -7.13 -0.27 6.89
N SER A 150 -6.97 0.87 6.20
CA SER A 150 -5.92 1.85 6.43
C SER A 150 -6.41 3.04 7.27
N ASP A 151 -5.51 3.58 8.10
CA ASP A 151 -5.73 4.84 8.81
C ASP A 151 -5.32 6.03 7.90
N ARG A 152 -4.30 5.81 7.04
CA ARG A 152 -3.76 6.85 6.14
C ARG A 152 -3.44 6.31 4.75
N VAL A 153 -3.52 7.20 3.75
CA VAL A 153 -3.08 6.90 2.38
C VAL A 153 -2.01 7.88 1.93
N ILE A 154 -0.94 7.36 1.35
CA ILE A 154 0.07 8.11 0.62
C ILE A 154 -0.12 7.80 -0.87
N ILE A 155 -0.11 8.85 -1.71
CA ILE A 155 -0.33 8.74 -3.15
C ILE A 155 0.99 9.06 -3.86
N PRO A 156 1.78 8.05 -4.28
CA PRO A 156 2.97 8.27 -5.09
C PRO A 156 2.59 8.72 -6.50
N VAL A 157 3.12 9.86 -6.94
CA VAL A 157 2.84 10.46 -8.25
C VAL A 157 4.15 10.69 -8.98
N GLU A 158 4.28 10.14 -10.18
CA GLU A 158 5.42 10.41 -11.04
C GLU A 158 5.40 11.86 -11.53
N ALA A 159 6.53 12.57 -11.42
CA ALA A 159 6.69 13.94 -11.93
C ALA A 159 6.74 13.95 -13.47
N SER A 160 5.63 13.64 -14.12
CA SER A 160 5.49 13.60 -15.58
C SER A 160 4.08 14.06 -15.99
N PRO A 161 3.88 14.51 -17.25
CA PRO A 161 2.54 14.88 -17.74
C PRO A 161 1.51 13.78 -17.53
N TRP A 162 1.91 12.53 -17.70
CA TRP A 162 1.07 11.35 -17.50
C TRP A 162 0.85 10.97 -16.03
N GLY A 163 1.72 11.46 -15.12
CA GLY A 163 1.60 11.22 -13.69
C GLY A 163 0.33 11.80 -13.08
N MET A 164 -0.11 12.94 -13.60
CA MET A 164 -1.31 13.66 -13.15
C MET A 164 -2.62 13.08 -13.69
N PHE A 165 -2.55 12.32 -14.80
CA PHE A 165 -3.74 11.91 -15.56
C PHE A 165 -4.73 11.02 -14.78
N GLY A 166 -4.27 10.25 -13.81
CA GLY A 166 -5.15 9.38 -13.01
C GLY A 166 -5.57 9.96 -11.67
N LEU A 167 -5.05 11.16 -11.33
CA LEU A 167 -5.20 11.69 -9.97
C LEU A 167 -6.64 12.08 -9.65
N ALA A 168 -7.37 12.61 -10.63
CA ALA A 168 -8.79 12.96 -10.47
C ALA A 168 -9.64 11.73 -10.15
N ASN A 169 -9.47 10.64 -10.91
CA ASN A 169 -10.17 9.37 -10.67
C ASN A 169 -9.79 8.77 -9.30
N MET A 170 -8.53 8.94 -8.87
CA MET A 170 -8.09 8.49 -7.56
C MET A 170 -8.79 9.26 -6.43
N PHE A 171 -8.96 10.57 -6.57
CA PHE A 171 -9.68 11.37 -5.57
C PHE A 171 -11.18 11.09 -5.55
N GLU A 172 -11.80 10.88 -6.71
CA GLU A 172 -13.18 10.44 -6.81
C GLU A 172 -13.38 9.10 -6.06
N PHE A 173 -12.52 8.12 -6.32
CA PHE A 173 -12.55 6.83 -5.65
C PHE A 173 -12.30 6.95 -4.13
N LEU A 174 -11.39 7.81 -3.68
CA LEU A 174 -11.19 8.10 -2.27
C LEU A 174 -12.43 8.74 -1.63
N GLY A 175 -13.17 9.57 -2.38
CA GLY A 175 -14.45 10.13 -1.96
C GLY A 175 -15.50 9.04 -1.71
N GLU A 176 -15.58 8.03 -2.57
CA GLU A 176 -16.46 6.87 -2.38
C GLU A 176 -16.06 6.06 -1.14
N VAL A 177 -14.75 5.78 -0.99
CA VAL A 177 -14.24 5.03 0.16
C VAL A 177 -14.54 5.76 1.47
N LYS A 178 -14.41 7.09 1.52
CA LYS A 178 -14.71 7.88 2.71
C LYS A 178 -16.17 7.82 3.16
N GLN A 179 -17.10 7.47 2.29
CA GLN A 179 -18.51 7.28 2.68
C GLN A 179 -18.68 6.06 3.61
N ILE A 180 -17.81 5.03 3.48
CA ILE A 180 -17.86 3.81 4.29
C ILE A 180 -16.72 3.70 5.31
N ALA A 181 -15.62 4.43 5.10
CA ALA A 181 -14.46 4.53 5.97
C ALA A 181 -14.10 6.00 6.22
N PRO A 182 -14.92 6.77 6.98
CA PRO A 182 -14.77 8.22 7.15
C PRO A 182 -13.47 8.63 7.85
N ASP A 183 -12.88 7.73 8.64
CA ASP A 183 -11.65 7.98 9.39
C ASP A 183 -10.39 7.89 8.53
N LEU A 184 -10.49 7.49 7.25
CA LEU A 184 -9.35 7.43 6.35
C LEU A 184 -8.84 8.84 6.03
N GLU A 185 -7.58 9.11 6.32
CA GLU A 185 -6.93 10.38 6.03
C GLU A 185 -6.01 10.27 4.80
N VAL A 186 -6.02 11.28 3.92
CA VAL A 186 -4.99 11.45 2.89
C VAL A 186 -3.79 12.10 3.56
N ALA A 187 -2.71 11.32 3.80
CA ALA A 187 -1.48 11.83 4.40
C ALA A 187 -0.75 12.79 3.45
N GLY A 188 -0.82 12.53 2.15
CA GLY A 188 -0.27 13.42 1.13
C GLY A 188 0.15 12.72 -0.15
N ILE A 189 0.66 13.53 -1.08
CA ILE A 189 1.24 13.11 -2.36
C ILE A 189 2.76 13.05 -2.22
N ALA A 190 3.35 11.89 -2.56
CA ALA A 190 4.79 11.71 -2.67
C ALA A 190 5.22 11.82 -4.14
N VAL A 191 5.97 12.86 -4.49
CA VAL A 191 6.41 13.05 -5.88
C VAL A 191 7.62 12.17 -6.18
N THR A 192 7.49 11.30 -7.17
CA THR A 192 8.48 10.27 -7.52
C THR A 192 9.09 10.48 -8.90
N LYS A 193 10.20 9.79 -9.16
CA LYS A 193 10.93 9.84 -10.45
C LYS A 193 11.29 11.25 -10.89
N VAL A 194 11.71 12.05 -9.94
CA VAL A 194 11.98 13.47 -10.15
C VAL A 194 13.30 13.67 -10.88
N ASP A 195 13.23 14.38 -12.00
CA ASP A 195 14.38 15.04 -12.65
C ASP A 195 14.09 16.56 -12.69
N THR A 196 14.68 17.30 -11.78
CA THR A 196 14.43 18.76 -11.61
C THR A 196 14.87 19.60 -12.81
N ARG A 197 15.64 19.03 -13.76
CA ARG A 197 16.08 19.71 -14.99
C ARG A 197 14.98 19.79 -16.03
N LYS A 198 13.94 18.94 -15.91
CA LYS A 198 12.88 18.82 -16.91
C LYS A 198 11.76 19.83 -16.67
N ASN A 199 11.33 20.51 -17.72
CA ASN A 199 10.28 21.55 -17.64
C ASN A 199 8.97 21.02 -17.07
N TYR A 200 8.59 19.79 -17.37
CA TYR A 200 7.33 19.21 -16.89
C TYR A 200 7.34 19.00 -15.36
N PHE A 201 8.53 18.87 -14.72
CA PHE A 201 8.61 18.80 -13.26
C PHE A 201 8.03 20.07 -12.62
N LYS A 202 8.42 21.25 -13.10
CA LYS A 202 7.91 22.54 -12.59
C LYS A 202 6.40 22.64 -12.76
N GLN A 203 5.90 22.30 -13.95
CA GLN A 203 4.47 22.30 -14.24
C GLN A 203 3.69 21.33 -13.35
N THR A 204 4.23 20.11 -13.15
CA THR A 204 3.62 19.12 -12.24
C THR A 204 3.54 19.67 -10.81
N MET A 205 4.62 20.26 -10.30
CA MET A 205 4.64 20.84 -8.94
C MET A 205 3.67 21.99 -8.80
N GLU A 206 3.61 22.89 -9.77
CA GLU A 206 2.65 24.00 -9.79
C GLU A 206 1.21 23.49 -9.74
N THR A 207 0.88 22.47 -10.54
CA THR A 207 -0.46 21.86 -10.56
C THR A 207 -0.78 21.17 -9.23
N LEU A 208 0.18 20.42 -8.66
CA LEU A 208 -0.02 19.73 -7.38
C LEU A 208 -0.24 20.72 -6.23
N HIS A 209 0.49 21.86 -6.20
CA HIS A 209 0.30 22.88 -5.19
C HIS A 209 -1.01 23.68 -5.33
N GLN A 210 -1.70 23.59 -6.47
CA GLN A 210 -3.02 24.17 -6.66
C GLN A 210 -4.16 23.25 -6.13
N LEU A 211 -3.83 22.01 -5.72
CA LEU A 211 -4.82 21.11 -5.11
C LEU A 211 -5.14 21.58 -3.69
N ASP A 212 -6.34 22.09 -3.51
CA ASP A 212 -6.81 22.54 -2.20
C ASP A 212 -6.88 21.35 -1.21
N ASN A 213 -6.41 21.59 0.01
CA ASN A 213 -6.50 20.66 1.14
C ASN A 213 -5.74 19.31 0.99
N ILE A 214 -4.77 19.23 0.06
CA ILE A 214 -3.93 18.04 -0.09
C ILE A 214 -2.47 18.42 0.14
N HIS A 215 -1.86 17.76 1.12
CA HIS A 215 -0.45 17.93 1.41
C HIS A 215 0.40 17.30 0.30
N VAL A 216 1.38 18.02 -0.21
CA VAL A 216 2.44 17.50 -1.09
C VAL A 216 3.71 17.45 -0.27
N PHE A 217 4.32 16.27 -0.12
CA PHE A 217 5.53 16.12 0.67
C PHE A 217 6.71 16.88 0.02
N ASP A 218 7.47 17.61 0.82
CA ASP A 218 8.65 18.37 0.37
C ASP A 218 9.78 17.46 -0.12
N ASN A 219 9.87 16.26 0.43
CA ASN A 219 10.87 15.27 0.05
C ASN A 219 10.55 14.63 -1.29
N LEU A 220 11.40 14.87 -2.27
CA LEU A 220 11.25 14.35 -3.63
C LEU A 220 12.03 13.04 -3.80
N ILE A 221 11.38 12.02 -4.39
CA ILE A 221 12.04 10.75 -4.73
C ILE A 221 12.59 10.86 -6.15
N ARG A 222 13.91 10.91 -6.26
CA ARG A 222 14.61 11.06 -7.55
C ARG A 222 14.70 9.73 -8.32
N VAL A 223 15.03 9.84 -9.63
CA VAL A 223 15.37 8.69 -10.47
C VAL A 223 16.70 8.10 -10.04
#